data_5fe3f16ba0b8d5beeb61ae3d81de6670
#
_entry.id   5fe3f16ba0b8d5beeb61ae3d81de6670
#
_cell.length_a   1.000
_cell.length_b   1.000
_cell.length_c   1.000
_cell.angle_alpha   90.00
_cell.angle_beta   90.00
_cell.angle_gamma   90.00
#
_symmetry.space_group_name_H-M   'P 1'
#
loop_
_entity.id
_entity.type
_entity.pdbx_description
1 polymer ?
#
loop_
_entity_poly.entity_id
_entity_poly.type
_entity_poly.pdbx_seq_one_letter_code
_entity_poly.pdbx_strand_id
1 'polypeptide(L)' 'DHYGKNLDALFDCLAEICKPVAVTLFGTNELTAALGSYGSMMLRVFSDAAAENPNLSVEIAD' A
#
# COMPACT_ATOMS: atom_id res chain seq x y z
N ASP A 1 -3.75 1.02 -15.94
CA ASP A 1 -3.02 1.77 -14.97
C ASP A 1 -3.96 2.44 -14.00
N HIS A 2 -4.19 1.80 -12.86
CA HIS A 2 -5.18 2.26 -11.90
C HIS A 2 -4.66 3.38 -10.99
N TYR A 3 -3.33 3.45 -10.83
CA TYR A 3 -2.77 4.26 -9.76
C TYR A 3 -1.88 5.40 -10.24
N GLY A 4 -1.56 5.44 -11.52
CA GLY A 4 -0.52 6.31 -12.03
C GLY A 4 0.84 5.64 -11.88
N LYS A 5 1.87 6.25 -12.48
CA LYS A 5 3.16 5.58 -12.64
C LYS A 5 3.85 5.24 -11.32
N ASN A 6 3.85 6.18 -10.37
CA ASN A 6 4.58 5.96 -9.12
C ASN A 6 3.91 4.89 -8.25
N LEU A 7 2.59 4.91 -8.19
CA LEU A 7 1.86 3.94 -7.39
C LEU A 7 1.82 2.58 -8.05
N ASP A 8 1.83 2.53 -9.39
CA ASP A 8 1.95 1.25 -10.10
C ASP A 8 3.30 0.59 -9.81
N ALA A 9 4.37 1.40 -9.79
CA ALA A 9 5.69 0.88 -9.46
C ALA A 9 5.73 0.35 -8.03
N LEU A 10 5.09 1.05 -7.10
CA LEU A 10 5.00 0.59 -5.72
C LEU A 10 4.22 -0.73 -5.64
N PHE A 11 3.10 -0.81 -6.34
CA PHE A 11 2.30 -2.03 -6.38
C PHE A 11 3.12 -3.21 -6.89
N ASP A 12 3.84 -3.01 -7.99
CA ASP A 12 4.67 -4.06 -8.56
C ASP A 12 5.74 -4.54 -7.59
N CYS A 13 6.40 -3.61 -6.89
CA CYS A 13 7.40 -3.96 -5.90
C CYS A 13 6.80 -4.79 -4.77
N LEU A 14 5.64 -4.39 -4.29
CA LEU A 14 4.97 -5.12 -3.21
C LEU A 14 4.48 -6.48 -3.66
N ALA A 15 3.99 -6.56 -4.89
CA ALA A 15 3.47 -7.82 -5.44
C ALA A 15 4.58 -8.84 -5.69
N GLU A 16 5.82 -8.38 -5.83
CA GLU A 16 6.95 -9.26 -6.12
C GLU A 16 7.70 -9.72 -4.88
N ILE A 17 7.27 -9.33 -3.70
CA ILE A 17 7.89 -9.78 -2.46
C ILE A 17 7.74 -11.30 -2.35
N CYS A 18 8.87 -12.00 -2.25
CA CYS A 18 8.89 -13.46 -2.24
C CYS A 18 9.22 -14.08 -0.89
N LYS A 19 9.38 -13.25 0.15
CA LYS A 19 9.58 -13.71 1.51
C LYS A 19 8.52 -13.08 2.40
N PRO A 20 8.13 -13.73 3.50
CA PRO A 20 7.11 -13.16 4.40
C PRO A 20 7.54 -11.80 4.94
N VAL A 21 6.70 -10.80 4.70
CA VAL A 21 6.93 -9.43 5.17
C VAL A 21 5.64 -8.91 5.78
N ALA A 22 5.75 -8.32 6.96
CA ALA A 22 4.64 -7.65 7.62
C ALA A 22 4.91 -6.15 7.63
N VAL A 23 3.95 -5.38 7.13
CA VAL A 23 4.05 -3.93 7.06
C VAL A 23 2.97 -3.34 7.97
N THR A 24 3.39 -2.44 8.86
CA THR A 24 2.46 -1.71 9.71
C THR A 24 2.47 -0.24 9.32
N LEU A 25 1.32 0.30 9.02
CA LEU A 25 1.17 1.69 8.59
C LEU A 25 0.64 2.53 9.73
N PHE A 26 1.34 3.61 10.05
CA PHE A 26 0.96 4.56 11.09
C PHE A 26 0.62 5.90 10.46
N GLY A 27 -0.23 6.66 11.14
CA GLY A 27 -0.54 8.02 10.71
C GLY A 27 -1.30 8.09 9.39
N THR A 28 -2.14 7.09 9.11
CA THR A 28 -2.88 7.05 7.85
C THR A 28 -3.91 8.17 7.77
N ASN A 29 -4.48 8.59 8.89
CA ASN A 29 -5.40 9.73 8.90
C ASN A 29 -4.69 11.02 8.51
N GLU A 30 -3.48 11.23 9.00
CA GLU A 30 -2.69 12.40 8.64
C GLU A 30 -2.26 12.35 7.18
N LEU A 31 -1.93 11.17 6.70
CA LEU A 31 -1.57 10.97 5.29
C LEU A 31 -2.72 11.36 4.37
N THR A 32 -3.92 10.87 4.65
CA THR A 32 -5.08 11.18 3.82
C THR A 32 -5.50 12.65 3.95
N ALA A 33 -5.33 13.24 5.13
CA ALA A 33 -5.61 14.65 5.31
C ALA A 33 -4.62 15.53 4.51
N ALA A 34 -3.35 15.12 4.47
CA ALA A 34 -2.33 15.90 3.76
C ALA A 34 -2.37 15.70 2.25
N LEU A 35 -2.61 14.48 1.78
CA LEU A 35 -2.50 14.11 0.37
C LEU A 35 -3.85 13.90 -0.32
N GLY A 36 -4.94 13.90 0.44
CA GLY A 36 -6.27 13.71 -0.13
C GLY A 36 -6.41 12.38 -0.82
N SER A 37 -6.94 12.40 -2.05
CA SER A 37 -7.19 11.17 -2.79
C SER A 37 -5.91 10.39 -3.11
N TYR A 38 -4.77 11.08 -3.23
CA TYR A 38 -3.49 10.40 -3.46
C TYR A 38 -3.12 9.52 -2.27
N GLY A 39 -3.32 10.04 -1.05
CA GLY A 39 -3.08 9.26 0.16
C GLY A 39 -3.99 8.04 0.25
N SER A 40 -5.26 8.21 -0.10
CA SER A 40 -6.21 7.09 -0.11
C SER A 40 -5.80 6.03 -1.13
N MET A 41 -5.35 6.44 -2.31
CA MET A 41 -4.89 5.50 -3.32
C MET A 41 -3.62 4.76 -2.90
N MET A 42 -2.73 5.45 -2.19
CA MET A 42 -1.52 4.84 -1.66
C MET A 42 -1.86 3.72 -0.67
N LEU A 43 -2.79 3.97 0.23
CA LEU A 43 -3.26 2.94 1.17
C LEU A 43 -3.89 1.78 0.43
N ARG A 44 -4.64 2.06 -0.63
CA ARG A 44 -5.26 1.04 -1.43
C ARG A 44 -4.24 0.16 -2.14
N VAL A 45 -3.13 0.74 -2.58
CA VAL A 45 -2.05 -0.02 -3.21
C VAL A 45 -1.51 -1.08 -2.24
N PHE A 46 -1.27 -0.71 -0.98
CA PHE A 46 -0.81 -1.67 0.01
C PHE A 46 -1.84 -2.78 0.23
N SER A 47 -3.10 -2.40 0.35
CA SER A 47 -4.18 -3.36 0.58
C SER A 47 -4.34 -4.32 -0.59
N ASP A 48 -4.34 -3.79 -1.82
CA ASP A 48 -4.50 -4.61 -3.02
C ASP A 48 -3.31 -5.56 -3.21
N ALA A 49 -2.10 -5.07 -2.94
CA ALA A 49 -0.90 -5.90 -3.06
C ALA A 49 -0.93 -7.04 -2.04
N ALA A 50 -1.39 -6.76 -0.82
CA ALA A 50 -1.50 -7.80 0.21
C ALA A 50 -2.54 -8.84 -0.17
N ALA A 51 -3.60 -8.42 -0.85
CA ALA A 51 -4.64 -9.35 -1.29
C ALA A 51 -4.12 -10.30 -2.38
N GLU A 52 -3.18 -9.83 -3.21
CA GLU A 52 -2.63 -10.63 -4.29
C GLU A 52 -1.37 -11.41 -3.90
N ASN A 53 -0.67 -10.96 -2.87
CA ASN A 53 0.60 -11.59 -2.48
C ASN A 53 0.50 -12.17 -1.07
N PRO A 54 0.44 -13.50 -0.94
CA PRO A 54 0.29 -14.13 0.38
C PRO A 54 1.51 -13.92 1.30
N ASN A 55 2.63 -13.49 0.75
CA ASN A 55 3.81 -13.18 1.55
C ASN A 55 3.74 -11.80 2.21
N LEU A 56 2.83 -10.97 1.77
CA LEU A 56 2.72 -9.60 2.28
C LEU A 56 1.50 -9.47 3.19
N SER A 57 1.75 -9.00 4.41
CA SER A 57 0.70 -8.66 5.37
C SER A 57 0.76 -7.17 5.63
N VAL A 58 -0.39 -6.51 5.59
CA VAL A 58 -0.47 -5.07 5.84
C VAL A 58 -1.45 -4.83 6.97
N GLU A 59 -1.02 -4.04 7.95
CA GLU A 59 -1.85 -3.68 9.10
C GLU A 59 -1.83 -2.17 9.28
N ILE A 60 -2.96 -1.62 9.65
CA ILE A 60 -3.09 -0.19 9.93
C ILE A 60 -3.21 -0.01 11.44
N ALA A 61 -2.30 0.78 12.01
CA ALA A 61 -2.22 1.00 13.46
C ALA A 61 -2.30 2.48 13.75
N ASP A 62 -3.45 3.07 13.54
CA ASP A 62 -3.68 4.50 13.84
C ASP A 62 -4.03 4.73 15.29
#